data_ed9f4f16bc694d4075850b06f4df5c0b
#
_entry.id   ed9f4f16bc694d4075850b06f4df5c0b
#
_cell.length_a   1.000
_cell.length_b   1.000
_cell.length_c   1.000
_cell.angle_alpha   90.00
_cell.angle_beta   90.00
_cell.angle_gamma   90.00
#
_symmetry.space_group_name_H-M   'P 1'
#
loop_
_entity.id
_entity.type
_entity.pdbx_description
1 polymer ?
#
loop_
_entity_poly.entity_id
_entity_poly.type
_entity_poly.pdbx_seq_one_letter_code
_entity_poly.pdbx_strand_id
1 'polypeptide(L)'
;MKRVIITLTALLCTLALSAQTTVVESPQTDAVYRLPMEKGAEVVATSLTPVQLGLGKAQNIVDFCAWEFTTPHQTAVFAPRNGVVEEVSESRVLIRHEDGIYTRLRGFEVVNITSGQKVKKGDILGNATKDDNKWSVRMEVFHLKKNPGYGQVTQSGSSEHLNQYINPIFSTKRKCKVILTDGNSYTVKARTWCWPWE
;
A
#
# COMPACT_ATOMS: atom_id res chain seq x y z
N MET A 1 33.48 66.78 -33.40
CA MET A 1 33.85 65.63 -32.58
C MET A 1 32.57 65.18 -31.90
N LYS A 2 31.90 64.09 -32.38
CA LYS A 2 30.69 63.54 -31.85
C LYS A 2 31.04 62.36 -30.92
N ARG A 3 30.73 62.48 -29.63
CA ARG A 3 30.93 61.40 -28.67
C ARG A 3 29.73 60.43 -28.75
N VAL A 4 29.98 59.20 -29.14
CA VAL A 4 29.03 58.10 -29.14
C VAL A 4 29.09 57.47 -27.74
N ILE A 5 27.97 57.58 -26.98
CA ILE A 5 27.79 56.91 -25.71
C ILE A 5 27.15 55.58 -26.02
N ILE A 6 27.91 54.49 -25.83
CA ILE A 6 27.40 53.13 -25.94
C ILE A 6 26.87 52.74 -24.55
N THR A 7 25.55 52.70 -24.39
CA THR A 7 24.88 52.17 -23.21
C THR A 7 24.81 50.66 -23.35
N LEU A 8 25.57 49.96 -22.51
CA LEU A 8 25.58 48.50 -22.39
C LEU A 8 24.42 48.10 -21.47
N THR A 9 23.29 47.73 -22.04
CA THR A 9 22.17 47.13 -21.30
C THR A 9 22.49 45.66 -21.04
N ALA A 10 22.88 45.37 -19.79
CA ALA A 10 23.04 44.01 -19.31
C ALA A 10 21.67 43.39 -19.16
N LEU A 11 21.30 42.48 -20.07
CA LEU A 11 20.12 41.66 -20.00
C LEU A 11 20.37 40.56 -18.97
N LEU A 12 19.95 40.76 -17.73
CA LEU A 12 19.90 39.69 -16.71
C LEU A 12 18.78 38.71 -17.07
N CYS A 13 19.17 37.64 -17.77
CA CYS A 13 18.30 36.49 -17.93
C CYS A 13 18.28 35.72 -16.60
N THR A 14 17.28 36.00 -15.74
CA THR A 14 16.96 35.16 -14.58
C THR A 14 16.36 33.86 -15.09
N LEU A 15 17.22 32.84 -15.20
CA LEU A 15 16.76 31.45 -15.34
C LEU A 15 16.05 31.05 -14.05
N ALA A 16 14.72 31.21 -14.04
CA ALA A 16 13.90 30.56 -13.05
C ALA A 16 13.99 29.05 -13.30
N LEU A 17 14.86 28.36 -12.54
CA LEU A 17 14.85 26.92 -12.43
C LEU A 17 13.53 26.57 -11.69
N SER A 18 12.45 26.39 -12.44
CA SER A 18 11.28 25.70 -11.93
C SER A 18 11.69 24.26 -11.65
N ALA A 19 11.90 23.95 -10.38
CA ALA A 19 12.00 22.57 -9.93
C ALA A 19 10.70 21.88 -10.30
N GLN A 20 10.69 21.18 -11.43
CA GLN A 20 9.61 20.26 -11.77
C GLN A 20 9.66 19.15 -10.74
N THR A 21 8.76 19.23 -9.78
CA THR A 21 8.45 18.10 -8.90
C THR A 21 7.89 17.03 -9.83
N THR A 22 8.72 16.11 -10.28
CA THR A 22 8.26 14.91 -10.96
C THR A 22 7.45 14.13 -9.94
N VAL A 23 6.12 14.23 -10.05
CA VAL A 23 5.21 13.32 -9.35
C VAL A 23 5.55 11.95 -9.90
N VAL A 24 6.28 11.16 -9.13
CA VAL A 24 6.51 9.75 -9.45
C VAL A 24 5.16 9.07 -9.28
N GLU A 25 4.49 8.79 -10.38
CA GLU A 25 3.25 8.02 -10.34
C GLU A 25 3.52 6.70 -9.62
N SER A 26 2.72 6.44 -8.59
CA SER A 26 2.79 5.16 -7.89
C SER A 26 2.51 4.06 -8.89
N PRO A 27 3.32 2.99 -8.91
CA PRO A 27 3.06 1.86 -9.79
C PRO A 27 1.65 1.34 -9.52
N GLN A 28 0.89 1.16 -10.58
CA GLN A 28 -0.47 0.65 -10.50
C GLN A 28 -0.45 -0.85 -10.80
N THR A 29 -1.40 -1.56 -10.23
CA THR A 29 -1.66 -2.96 -10.56
C THR A 29 -3.11 -3.12 -11.00
N ASP A 30 -3.33 -3.87 -12.07
CA ASP A 30 -4.68 -4.27 -12.50
C ASP A 30 -5.28 -5.38 -11.62
N ALA A 31 -4.50 -5.90 -10.71
CA ALA A 31 -4.93 -6.96 -9.81
C ALA A 31 -5.98 -6.44 -8.81
N VAL A 32 -7.07 -7.19 -8.70
CA VAL A 32 -8.17 -6.88 -7.80
C VAL A 32 -8.01 -7.64 -6.49
N TYR A 33 -7.86 -6.89 -5.41
CA TYR A 33 -7.73 -7.41 -4.06
C TYR A 33 -9.10 -7.56 -3.39
N ARG A 34 -9.20 -8.50 -2.49
CA ARG A 34 -10.29 -8.58 -1.53
C ARG A 34 -9.94 -7.72 -0.31
N LEU A 35 -10.94 -7.12 0.32
CA LEU A 35 -10.78 -6.57 1.68
C LEU A 35 -10.42 -7.71 2.65
N PRO A 36 -9.41 -7.55 3.51
CA PRO A 36 -8.82 -8.64 4.30
C PRO A 36 -9.64 -9.04 5.54
N MET A 37 -10.92 -8.71 5.58
CA MET A 37 -11.84 -8.94 6.69
C MET A 37 -12.93 -9.94 6.33
N GLU A 38 -13.72 -10.34 7.30
CA GLU A 38 -14.78 -11.33 7.14
C GLU A 38 -15.87 -10.86 6.15
N LYS A 39 -16.47 -11.84 5.44
CA LYS A 39 -17.56 -11.60 4.51
C LYS A 39 -18.75 -10.94 5.21
N GLY A 40 -19.26 -9.87 4.61
CA GLY A 40 -20.42 -9.14 5.12
C GLY A 40 -20.07 -8.10 6.20
N ALA A 41 -18.85 -8.12 6.73
CA ALA A 41 -18.41 -7.10 7.66
C ALA A 41 -18.43 -5.71 6.99
N GLU A 42 -18.86 -4.72 7.75
CA GLU A 42 -18.66 -3.32 7.42
C GLU A 42 -17.35 -2.85 8.02
N VAL A 43 -16.51 -2.27 7.19
CA VAL A 43 -15.18 -1.79 7.56
C VAL A 43 -15.02 -0.34 7.17
N VAL A 44 -14.41 0.45 8.04
CA VAL A 44 -13.94 1.78 7.70
C VAL A 44 -12.51 1.65 7.17
N ALA A 45 -12.24 2.22 6.00
CA ALA A 45 -10.92 2.24 5.39
C ALA A 45 -10.26 3.59 5.65
N THR A 46 -9.12 3.58 6.33
CA THR A 46 -8.31 4.77 6.59
C THR A 46 -6.99 4.67 5.82
N SER A 47 -6.67 5.69 5.06
CA SER A 47 -5.41 5.79 4.32
C SER A 47 -4.28 6.20 5.27
N LEU A 48 -3.14 5.53 5.18
CA LEU A 48 -1.97 5.83 6.00
C LEU A 48 -0.83 6.35 5.13
N THR A 49 -0.20 7.42 5.62
CA THR A 49 1.00 8.00 5.01
C THR A 49 2.27 7.40 5.61
N PRO A 50 3.45 7.54 4.97
CA PRO A 50 4.72 7.10 5.52
C PRO A 50 5.02 7.67 6.91
N VAL A 51 4.66 8.92 7.13
CA VAL A 51 4.87 9.59 8.43
C VAL A 51 4.07 8.92 9.54
N GLN A 52 2.80 8.57 9.28
CA GLN A 52 1.95 7.84 10.25
C GLN A 52 2.45 6.43 10.53
N LEU A 53 3.20 5.84 9.60
CA LEU A 53 3.85 4.54 9.78
C LEU A 53 5.22 4.63 10.48
N GLY A 54 5.68 5.83 10.85
CA GLY A 54 7.00 6.02 11.45
C GLY A 54 8.17 5.87 10.48
N LEU A 55 7.91 5.83 9.17
CA LEU A 55 8.94 5.65 8.14
C LEU A 55 9.73 6.92 7.82
N GLY A 56 9.45 8.01 8.55
CA GLY A 56 10.11 9.30 8.37
C GLY A 56 9.68 10.04 7.09
N LYS A 57 10.30 11.20 6.86
CA LYS A 57 10.11 11.97 5.61
C LYS A 57 11.14 11.49 4.59
N ALA A 58 10.85 10.50 3.78
CA ALA A 58 11.66 10.19 2.61
C ALA A 58 11.44 11.27 1.53
N GLN A 59 12.48 11.67 0.83
CA GLN A 59 12.47 12.83 -0.08
C GLN A 59 11.65 12.65 -1.38
N ASN A 60 11.05 11.48 -1.62
CA ASN A 60 10.24 11.19 -2.82
C ASN A 60 9.02 10.37 -2.41
N ILE A 61 8.12 10.97 -1.62
CA ILE A 61 7.06 10.20 -0.99
C ILE A 61 5.79 10.26 -1.80
N VAL A 62 5.31 9.07 -2.08
CA VAL A 62 3.92 8.78 -2.36
C VAL A 62 3.11 9.16 -1.11
N ASP A 63 2.05 9.93 -1.26
CA ASP A 63 1.18 10.32 -0.15
C ASP A 63 0.43 9.14 0.48
N PHE A 64 0.62 7.94 -0.04
CA PHE A 64 -0.03 6.70 0.35
C PHE A 64 0.98 5.58 0.60
N CYS A 65 0.80 4.83 1.69
CA CYS A 65 1.58 3.62 2.01
C CYS A 65 0.73 2.41 2.29
N ALA A 66 -0.39 2.59 2.99
CA ALA A 66 -1.19 1.50 3.50
C ALA A 66 -2.65 1.88 3.67
N TRP A 67 -3.50 0.86 3.73
CA TRP A 67 -4.85 0.96 4.21
C TRP A 67 -4.96 0.31 5.58
N GLU A 68 -5.58 0.99 6.53
CA GLU A 68 -6.05 0.41 7.77
C GLU A 68 -7.56 0.15 7.66
N PHE A 69 -7.96 -1.07 7.99
CA PHE A 69 -9.36 -1.50 8.00
C PHE A 69 -9.79 -1.72 9.43
N THR A 70 -10.81 -1.00 9.87
CA THR A 70 -11.36 -1.12 11.22
C THR A 70 -12.81 -1.57 11.19
N THR A 71 -13.20 -2.40 12.15
CA THR A 71 -14.57 -2.87 12.35
C THR A 71 -14.89 -2.94 13.85
N PRO A 72 -16.17 -2.74 14.27
CA PRO A 72 -16.54 -2.84 15.67
C PRO A 72 -16.65 -4.29 16.17
N HIS A 73 -16.57 -5.29 15.28
CA HIS A 73 -16.74 -6.70 15.62
C HIS A 73 -15.45 -7.49 15.43
N GLN A 74 -15.24 -8.47 16.32
CA GLN A 74 -14.14 -9.43 16.14
C GLN A 74 -14.23 -10.05 14.75
N THR A 75 -13.10 -10.15 14.07
CA THR A 75 -13.04 -10.61 12.70
C THR A 75 -11.80 -11.45 12.44
N ALA A 76 -11.96 -12.47 11.61
CA ALA A 76 -10.83 -13.18 11.03
C ALA A 76 -10.18 -12.31 9.91
N VAL A 77 -8.88 -12.51 9.72
CA VAL A 77 -8.10 -11.87 8.66
C VAL A 77 -7.93 -12.85 7.51
N PHE A 78 -8.19 -12.39 6.31
CA PHE A 78 -8.20 -13.22 5.11
C PHE A 78 -7.13 -12.79 4.10
N ALA A 79 -6.60 -13.75 3.33
CA ALA A 79 -5.71 -13.49 2.22
C ALA A 79 -6.41 -12.60 1.18
N PRO A 80 -5.86 -11.41 0.88
CA PRO A 80 -6.50 -10.49 -0.06
C PRO A 80 -6.35 -10.93 -1.51
N ARG A 81 -5.36 -11.80 -1.80
CA ARG A 81 -5.04 -12.32 -3.13
C ARG A 81 -4.30 -13.64 -3.01
N ASN A 82 -4.27 -14.46 -4.09
CA ASN A 82 -3.46 -15.67 -4.16
C ASN A 82 -1.97 -15.35 -4.03
N GLY A 83 -1.22 -16.22 -3.36
CA GLY A 83 0.22 -16.04 -3.23
C GLY A 83 0.90 -17.14 -2.40
N VAL A 84 2.15 -16.88 -2.07
CA VAL A 84 2.96 -17.69 -1.15
C VAL A 84 3.33 -16.84 0.05
N VAL A 85 3.15 -17.36 1.22
CA VAL A 85 3.56 -16.69 2.48
C VAL A 85 5.08 -16.71 2.55
N GLU A 86 5.71 -15.55 2.49
CA GLU A 86 7.17 -15.42 2.56
C GLU A 86 7.65 -15.34 4.01
N GLU A 87 6.93 -14.58 4.83
CA GLU A 87 7.32 -14.33 6.22
C GLU A 87 6.08 -14.29 7.13
N VAL A 88 6.25 -14.85 8.31
CA VAL A 88 5.27 -14.80 9.39
C VAL A 88 5.98 -14.34 10.66
N SER A 89 5.37 -13.41 11.38
CA SER A 89 5.73 -13.07 12.75
C SER A 89 4.47 -13.02 13.62
N GLU A 90 4.59 -12.75 14.92
CA GLU A 90 3.47 -12.75 15.86
C GLU A 90 2.28 -11.87 15.42
N SER A 91 2.55 -10.73 14.78
CA SER A 91 1.51 -9.78 14.37
C SER A 91 1.53 -9.42 12.89
N ARG A 92 2.33 -10.15 12.07
CA ARG A 92 2.59 -9.78 10.68
C ARG A 92 2.67 -10.99 9.75
N VAL A 93 2.11 -10.84 8.56
CA VAL A 93 2.18 -11.80 7.46
C VAL A 93 2.61 -11.08 6.19
N LEU A 94 3.62 -11.61 5.49
CA LEU A 94 4.07 -11.15 4.19
C LEU A 94 3.73 -12.20 3.13
N ILE A 95 3.00 -11.79 2.10
CA ILE A 95 2.56 -12.66 1.00
C ILE A 95 3.19 -12.15 -0.30
N ARG A 96 3.88 -13.02 -1.03
CA ARG A 96 4.36 -12.75 -2.39
C ARG A 96 3.34 -13.28 -3.41
N HIS A 97 2.96 -12.44 -4.37
CA HIS A 97 2.07 -12.78 -5.48
C HIS A 97 2.87 -13.18 -6.73
N GLU A 98 2.19 -13.81 -7.70
CA GLU A 98 2.82 -14.31 -8.93
C GLU A 98 3.45 -13.21 -9.78
N ASP A 99 2.90 -11.99 -9.74
CA ASP A 99 3.41 -10.82 -10.46
C ASP A 99 4.58 -10.11 -9.76
N GLY A 100 5.12 -10.69 -8.68
CA GLY A 100 6.22 -10.12 -7.91
C GLY A 100 5.82 -8.96 -6.99
N ILE A 101 4.53 -8.68 -6.87
CA ILE A 101 3.98 -7.74 -5.88
C ILE A 101 3.88 -8.44 -4.53
N TYR A 102 4.08 -7.68 -3.47
CA TYR A 102 3.96 -8.15 -2.09
C TYR A 102 2.77 -7.50 -1.40
N THR A 103 2.10 -8.26 -0.56
CA THR A 103 1.14 -7.74 0.42
C THR A 103 1.65 -8.04 1.82
N ARG A 104 1.78 -7.01 2.64
CA ARG A 104 2.04 -7.13 4.07
C ARG A 104 0.78 -6.82 4.83
N LEU A 105 0.37 -7.75 5.68
CA LEU A 105 -0.71 -7.56 6.63
C LEU A 105 -0.15 -7.46 8.03
N ARG A 106 -0.62 -6.50 8.82
CA ARG A 106 -0.25 -6.27 10.22
C ARG A 106 -1.51 -6.13 11.08
N GLY A 107 -1.36 -6.36 12.39
CA GLY A 107 -2.48 -6.27 13.33
C GLY A 107 -3.15 -7.62 13.55
N PHE A 108 -2.35 -8.68 13.65
CA PHE A 108 -2.82 -9.99 14.07
C PHE A 108 -2.71 -10.13 15.58
N GLU A 109 -3.76 -10.66 16.19
CA GLU A 109 -3.73 -11.23 17.53
C GLU A 109 -3.22 -12.67 17.49
N VAL A 110 -3.66 -13.44 16.48
CA VAL A 110 -3.25 -14.82 16.23
C VAL A 110 -3.02 -15.02 14.75
N VAL A 111 -1.89 -15.64 14.39
CA VAL A 111 -1.57 -16.07 13.02
C VAL A 111 -1.68 -17.59 12.93
N ASN A 112 -2.46 -18.10 11.97
CA ASN A 112 -2.78 -19.52 11.79
C ASN A 112 -2.09 -20.15 10.57
N ILE A 113 -1.09 -19.49 10.01
CA ILE A 113 -0.37 -19.94 8.81
C ILE A 113 1.13 -19.90 9.05
N THR A 114 1.88 -20.56 8.16
CA THR A 114 3.35 -20.65 8.25
C THR A 114 4.01 -20.13 6.97
N SER A 115 5.26 -19.72 7.08
CA SER A 115 6.10 -19.38 5.93
C SER A 115 6.23 -20.54 4.95
N GLY A 116 6.24 -20.25 3.65
CA GLY A 116 6.21 -21.20 2.55
C GLY A 116 4.82 -21.71 2.16
N GLN A 117 3.79 -21.49 2.96
CA GLN A 117 2.44 -21.94 2.67
C GLN A 117 1.84 -21.18 1.47
N LYS A 118 1.20 -21.91 0.55
CA LYS A 118 0.41 -21.34 -0.53
C LYS A 118 -0.97 -20.95 0.00
N VAL A 119 -1.39 -19.74 -0.27
CA VAL A 119 -2.71 -19.22 0.11
C VAL A 119 -3.51 -18.79 -1.11
N LYS A 120 -4.81 -19.03 -1.07
CA LYS A 120 -5.77 -18.55 -2.06
C LYS A 120 -6.47 -17.31 -1.54
N LYS A 121 -6.90 -16.45 -2.44
CA LYS A 121 -7.74 -15.30 -2.11
C LYS A 121 -8.95 -15.72 -1.29
N GLY A 122 -9.03 -15.24 -0.05
CA GLY A 122 -10.09 -15.57 0.89
C GLY A 122 -9.79 -16.70 1.87
N ASP A 123 -8.59 -17.26 1.86
CA ASP A 123 -8.13 -18.18 2.91
C ASP A 123 -7.93 -17.41 4.22
N ILE A 124 -8.26 -18.04 5.35
CA ILE A 124 -8.08 -17.46 6.68
C ILE A 124 -6.58 -17.48 7.02
N LEU A 125 -6.06 -16.33 7.44
CA LEU A 125 -4.67 -16.15 7.85
C LEU A 125 -4.51 -16.11 9.37
N GLY A 126 -5.56 -15.69 10.09
CA GLY A 126 -5.56 -15.51 11.53
C GLY A 126 -6.71 -14.64 12.00
N ASN A 127 -6.56 -14.02 13.17
CA ASN A 127 -7.54 -13.10 13.74
C ASN A 127 -6.94 -11.70 13.88
N ALA A 128 -7.78 -10.68 13.69
CA ALA A 128 -7.39 -9.29 13.88
C ALA A 128 -7.18 -8.97 15.36
N THR A 129 -6.23 -8.08 15.64
CA THR A 129 -6.03 -7.53 16.99
C THR A 129 -7.14 -6.53 17.33
N LYS A 130 -7.39 -6.40 18.62
CA LYS A 130 -8.30 -5.38 19.16
C LYS A 130 -7.51 -4.17 19.63
N ASP A 131 -7.90 -2.99 19.18
CA ASP A 131 -7.39 -1.71 19.61
C ASP A 131 -8.55 -0.75 19.89
N ASP A 132 -8.58 -0.12 21.06
CA ASP A 132 -9.60 0.85 21.51
C ASP A 132 -11.07 0.46 21.16
N ASN A 133 -11.48 -0.77 21.45
CA ASN A 133 -12.82 -1.32 21.14
C ASN A 133 -13.13 -1.55 19.65
N LYS A 134 -12.14 -1.46 18.76
CA LYS A 134 -12.24 -1.85 17.36
C LYS A 134 -11.23 -2.93 17.04
N TRP A 135 -11.54 -3.76 16.05
CA TRP A 135 -10.58 -4.70 15.47
C TRP A 135 -9.99 -4.06 14.22
N SER A 136 -8.69 -4.10 14.09
CA SER A 136 -7.99 -3.46 12.98
C SER A 136 -7.03 -4.39 12.28
N VAL A 137 -6.90 -4.20 10.96
CA VAL A 137 -5.87 -4.80 10.12
C VAL A 137 -5.32 -3.75 9.19
N ARG A 138 -4.00 -3.64 9.16
CA ARG A 138 -3.27 -2.80 8.21
C ARG A 138 -2.81 -3.63 7.04
N MET A 139 -2.98 -3.10 5.83
CA MET A 139 -2.57 -3.73 4.58
C MET A 139 -1.70 -2.79 3.77
N GLU A 140 -0.50 -3.24 3.48
CA GLU A 140 0.46 -2.58 2.60
C GLU A 140 0.61 -3.41 1.33
N VAL A 141 0.61 -2.78 0.16
CA VAL A 141 0.88 -3.42 -1.13
C VAL A 141 2.07 -2.72 -1.78
N PHE A 142 3.09 -3.46 -2.21
CA PHE A 142 4.31 -2.86 -2.71
C PHE A 142 5.13 -3.78 -3.61
N HIS A 143 5.99 -3.18 -4.43
CA HIS A 143 7.13 -3.85 -5.04
C HIS A 143 8.36 -3.71 -4.16
N LEU A 144 9.14 -4.79 -4.05
CA LEU A 144 10.49 -4.68 -3.50
C LEU A 144 11.37 -4.01 -4.55
N LYS A 145 11.88 -2.83 -4.25
CA LYS A 145 12.87 -2.18 -5.08
C LYS A 145 14.18 -2.95 -4.95
N LYS A 146 14.58 -3.66 -6.00
CA LYS A 146 15.92 -4.26 -6.06
C LYS A 146 16.93 -3.12 -6.05
N ASN A 147 17.75 -3.04 -5.01
CA ASN A 147 18.88 -2.13 -5.00
C ASN A 147 19.94 -2.71 -5.96
N PRO A 148 20.29 -2.04 -7.07
CA PRO A 148 21.21 -2.59 -8.07
C PRO A 148 22.64 -2.82 -7.55
N GLY A 149 22.97 -2.43 -6.32
CA GLY A 149 24.30 -2.54 -5.75
C GLY A 149 24.49 -3.48 -4.56
N TYR A 150 23.41 -4.04 -4.00
CA TYR A 150 23.53 -4.92 -2.83
C TYR A 150 22.64 -6.16 -2.98
N GLY A 151 23.29 -7.30 -3.13
CA GLY A 151 22.68 -8.59 -3.43
C GLY A 151 21.93 -9.26 -2.27
N GLN A 152 21.60 -8.55 -1.18
CA GLN A 152 20.79 -9.09 -0.09
C GLN A 152 19.87 -8.01 0.49
N VAL A 153 18.60 -8.33 0.55
CA VAL A 153 17.62 -7.60 1.38
C VAL A 153 17.94 -7.95 2.82
N THR A 154 18.71 -7.11 3.50
CA THR A 154 18.91 -7.28 4.96
C THR A 154 17.60 -6.98 5.67
N GLN A 155 17.18 -7.89 6.55
CA GLN A 155 15.96 -7.82 7.36
C GLN A 155 15.98 -6.70 8.44
N SER A 156 16.88 -5.75 8.34
CA SER A 156 16.95 -4.62 9.26
C SER A 156 15.97 -3.53 8.81
N GLY A 157 15.26 -2.94 9.76
CA GLY A 157 14.17 -1.95 9.56
C GLY A 157 14.46 -0.72 8.68
N SER A 158 15.65 -0.61 8.13
CA SER A 158 16.04 0.40 7.14
C SER A 158 15.64 0.07 5.69
N SER A 159 15.24 -1.18 5.40
CA SER A 159 14.86 -1.59 4.03
C SER A 159 13.44 -1.18 3.64
N GLU A 160 12.58 -0.81 4.57
CA GLU A 160 11.20 -0.37 4.29
C GLU A 160 11.14 0.92 3.46
N HIS A 161 12.16 1.76 3.53
CA HIS A 161 12.29 2.97 2.70
C HIS A 161 12.49 2.70 1.21
N LEU A 162 12.79 1.46 0.84
CA LEU A 162 13.01 1.07 -0.55
C LEU A 162 11.76 0.49 -1.21
N ASN A 163 10.68 0.28 -0.45
CA ASN A 163 9.44 -0.27 -0.99
C ASN A 163 8.74 0.79 -1.85
N GLN A 164 8.30 0.34 -3.01
CA GLN A 164 7.47 1.14 -3.89
C GLN A 164 6.01 0.76 -3.64
N TYR A 165 5.32 1.58 -2.83
CA TYR A 165 3.93 1.31 -2.44
C TYR A 165 2.95 1.50 -3.59
N ILE A 166 1.91 0.71 -3.59
CA ILE A 166 0.86 0.68 -4.60
C ILE A 166 -0.47 0.89 -3.90
N ASN A 167 -1.30 1.78 -4.44
CA ASN A 167 -2.70 1.88 -4.00
C ASN A 167 -3.53 0.80 -4.73
N PRO A 168 -3.95 -0.28 -4.05
CA PRO A 168 -4.58 -1.42 -4.71
C PRO A 168 -6.03 -1.16 -5.09
N ILE A 169 -6.47 -1.83 -6.15
CA ILE A 169 -7.88 -1.91 -6.53
C ILE A 169 -8.56 -3.01 -5.72
N PHE A 170 -9.70 -2.70 -5.11
CA PHE A 170 -10.44 -3.65 -4.29
C PHE A 170 -11.75 -4.10 -4.95
N SER A 171 -12.25 -5.27 -4.54
CA SER A 171 -13.62 -5.68 -4.77
C SER A 171 -14.43 -5.56 -3.47
N THR A 172 -15.55 -4.85 -3.52
CA THR A 172 -16.49 -4.70 -2.42
C THR A 172 -17.83 -5.33 -2.78
N LYS A 173 -18.75 -5.45 -1.81
CA LYS A 173 -20.10 -6.01 -2.04
C LYS A 173 -20.86 -5.28 -3.15
N ARG A 174 -20.63 -3.99 -3.31
CA ARG A 174 -21.36 -3.15 -4.28
C ARG A 174 -20.63 -2.97 -5.60
N LYS A 175 -19.30 -3.12 -5.61
CA LYS A 175 -18.46 -2.88 -6.80
C LYS A 175 -17.39 -3.95 -6.94
N CYS A 176 -17.13 -4.36 -8.18
CA CYS A 176 -16.07 -5.32 -8.48
C CYS A 176 -14.68 -4.71 -8.53
N LYS A 177 -14.59 -3.44 -8.92
CA LYS A 177 -13.34 -2.68 -8.93
C LYS A 177 -13.61 -1.33 -8.29
N VAL A 178 -12.87 -1.02 -7.22
CA VAL A 178 -12.96 0.26 -6.52
C VAL A 178 -11.60 0.64 -5.97
N ILE A 179 -11.23 1.89 -6.14
CA ILE A 179 -10.17 2.54 -5.36
C ILE A 179 -10.86 3.08 -4.11
N LEU A 180 -10.33 2.72 -2.95
CA LEU A 180 -10.92 3.15 -1.69
C LEU A 180 -10.70 4.66 -1.49
N THR A 181 -11.61 5.26 -0.74
CA THR A 181 -11.52 6.66 -0.30
C THR A 181 -11.36 6.68 1.21
N ASP A 182 -10.48 7.53 1.69
CA ASP A 182 -10.18 7.69 3.11
C ASP A 182 -11.43 8.01 3.93
N GLY A 183 -11.54 7.35 5.10
CA GLY A 183 -12.66 7.51 6.03
C GLY A 183 -13.99 6.86 5.60
N ASN A 184 -14.07 6.27 4.41
CA ASN A 184 -15.31 5.67 3.94
C ASN A 184 -15.53 4.25 4.44
N SER A 185 -16.81 3.87 4.59
CA SER A 185 -17.22 2.51 4.95
C SER A 185 -17.45 1.66 3.71
N TYR A 186 -17.02 0.40 3.80
CA TYR A 186 -17.16 -0.60 2.74
C TYR A 186 -17.66 -1.92 3.32
N THR A 187 -18.52 -2.60 2.57
CA THR A 187 -18.93 -3.97 2.92
C THR A 187 -18.04 -4.99 2.21
N VAL A 188 -17.53 -5.96 2.95
CA VAL A 188 -16.66 -7.01 2.41
C VAL A 188 -17.44 -7.97 1.53
N LYS A 189 -16.94 -8.22 0.29
CA LYS A 189 -17.54 -9.14 -0.68
C LYS A 189 -17.17 -10.60 -0.35
N ALA A 190 -18.16 -11.48 -0.50
CA ALA A 190 -17.96 -12.92 -0.26
C ALA A 190 -17.21 -13.64 -1.38
N ARG A 191 -17.53 -13.27 -2.61
CA ARG A 191 -16.99 -13.88 -3.81
C ARG A 191 -16.32 -12.82 -4.68
N THR A 192 -15.30 -13.22 -5.40
CA THR A 192 -14.48 -12.34 -6.23
C THR A 192 -14.84 -12.42 -7.71
N TRP A 193 -15.93 -13.10 -8.03
CA TRP A 193 -16.43 -13.16 -9.40
C TRP A 193 -17.13 -11.86 -9.72
N CYS A 194 -16.57 -11.14 -10.64
CA CYS A 194 -17.19 -10.00 -11.27
C CYS A 194 -17.58 -10.45 -12.70
N TRP A 195 -18.84 -10.34 -13.02
CA TRP A 195 -19.28 -10.54 -14.40
C TRP A 195 -18.65 -9.46 -15.28
N PRO A 196 -18.29 -9.75 -16.54
CA PRO A 196 -17.61 -8.79 -17.40
C PRO A 196 -18.37 -7.48 -17.66
N TRP A 197 -19.64 -7.42 -17.30
CA TRP A 197 -20.56 -6.30 -17.53
C TRP A 197 -21.06 -5.54 -16.29
N GLU A 198 -20.46 -5.75 -15.11
CA GLU A 198 -20.74 -4.92 -13.92
C GLU A 198 -19.70 -3.82 -13.74
#